data_db20900984698d926f50a5f6f5a1cf86
#
_entry.id   db20900984698d926f50a5f6f5a1cf86
#
_cell.length_a   1.000
_cell.length_b   1.000
_cell.length_c   1.000
_cell.angle_alpha   90.00
_cell.angle_beta   90.00
_cell.angle_gamma   90.00
#
_symmetry.space_group_name_H-M   'P 1'
#
loop_
_entity.id
_entity.type
_entity.pdbx_description
1 polymer ?
#
loop_
_entity_poly.entity_id
_entity_poly.type
_entity_poly.pdbx_seq_one_letter_code
_entity_poly.pdbx_strand_id
1 'polypeptide(L)'
;MLVLNVVWVFDPAGDTVLMCKRHKEPYLGLYNLLGGKVDPGEDRLSAAYRELVEESGIAQADLIQGLRHLMDFTYYKCGENLNDILVEAYVGKLHSPVSVAGDEKELLWMNVNENFFDSTRFAGEGNIGHIYEQIKLHPQLM
;
A
#
# COMPACT_ATOMS: atom_id res chain seq x y z
N MET A 1 -15.22 11.48 -8.06
CA MET A 1 -14.66 10.20 -7.56
C MET A 1 -13.37 10.47 -6.84
N LEU A 2 -13.18 9.87 -5.68
CA LEU A 2 -11.93 9.95 -4.92
C LEU A 2 -10.96 8.91 -5.47
N VAL A 3 -9.70 9.29 -5.69
CA VAL A 3 -8.65 8.36 -6.12
C VAL A 3 -7.63 8.21 -5.01
N LEU A 4 -7.41 6.99 -4.58
CA LEU A 4 -6.41 6.62 -3.58
C LEU A 4 -5.37 5.70 -4.20
N ASN A 5 -4.23 5.60 -3.55
CA ASN A 5 -3.26 4.56 -3.89
C ASN A 5 -2.90 3.75 -2.65
N VAL A 6 -2.44 2.54 -2.87
CA VAL A 6 -1.80 1.70 -1.87
C VAL A 6 -0.52 1.14 -2.47
N VAL A 7 0.50 0.97 -1.64
CA VAL A 7 1.83 0.58 -2.10
C VAL A 7 2.30 -0.64 -1.31
N TRP A 8 2.54 -1.73 -2.02
CA TRP A 8 3.14 -2.94 -1.46
C TRP A 8 4.64 -2.87 -1.64
N VAL A 9 5.40 -2.76 -0.55
CA VAL A 9 6.86 -2.75 -0.60
C VAL A 9 7.40 -3.97 0.11
N PHE A 10 8.11 -4.82 -0.63
CA PHE A 10 8.86 -5.93 -0.06
C PHE A 10 10.17 -5.45 0.55
N ASP A 11 10.60 -6.10 1.64
CA ASP A 11 11.98 -6.01 2.08
C ASP A 11 12.92 -6.66 1.05
N PRO A 12 14.25 -6.52 1.19
CA PRO A 12 15.18 -7.07 0.18
C PRO A 12 15.08 -8.58 0.00
N ALA A 13 14.73 -9.33 1.06
CA ALA A 13 14.59 -10.77 0.98
C ALA A 13 13.25 -11.22 0.37
N GLY A 14 12.25 -10.33 0.34
CA GLY A 14 10.91 -10.69 -0.13
C GLY A 14 10.07 -11.42 0.90
N ASP A 15 10.47 -11.37 2.18
CA ASP A 15 9.80 -12.11 3.25
C ASP A 15 8.79 -11.28 4.02
N THR A 16 8.88 -9.96 3.92
CA THR A 16 8.00 -9.04 4.63
C THR A 16 7.50 -7.93 3.72
N VAL A 17 6.39 -7.34 4.12
CA VAL A 17 5.79 -6.17 3.46
C VAL A 17 5.64 -5.04 4.47
N LEU A 18 5.92 -3.82 4.03
CA LEU A 18 5.79 -2.64 4.87
C LEU A 18 4.32 -2.27 5.05
N MET A 19 3.90 -2.15 6.29
CA MET A 19 2.53 -1.79 6.64
C MET A 19 2.51 -0.73 7.73
N CYS A 20 1.35 -0.12 7.91
CA CYS A 20 1.10 0.80 9.00
C CYS A 20 -0.13 0.35 9.77
N LYS A 21 -0.14 0.64 11.07
CA LYS A 21 -1.33 0.46 11.91
C LYS A 21 -2.14 1.75 11.90
N ARG A 22 -3.42 1.66 11.60
CA ARG A 22 -4.28 2.83 11.56
C ARG A 22 -4.67 3.28 12.97
N HIS A 23 -4.59 4.58 13.21
CA HIS A 23 -4.94 5.19 14.50
C HIS A 23 -6.21 6.05 14.43
N LYS A 24 -6.96 5.97 13.33
CA LYS A 24 -8.24 6.65 13.16
C LYS A 24 -9.16 5.89 12.21
N GLU A 25 -10.44 6.22 12.27
CA GLU A 25 -11.43 5.66 11.36
C GLU A 25 -11.25 6.19 9.91
N PRO A 26 -11.61 5.44 8.89
CA PRO A 26 -12.06 4.04 8.95
C PRO A 26 -10.91 3.08 9.27
N TYR A 27 -11.25 1.87 9.70
CA TYR A 27 -10.29 0.80 10.00
C TYR A 27 -9.38 1.06 11.19
N LEU A 28 -9.85 1.81 12.20
CA LEU A 28 -9.09 2.06 13.42
C LEU A 28 -8.55 0.75 14.02
N GLY A 29 -7.23 0.71 14.27
CA GLY A 29 -6.55 -0.44 14.87
C GLY A 29 -6.18 -1.55 13.88
N LEU A 30 -6.56 -1.45 12.61
CA LEU A 30 -6.22 -2.42 11.60
C LEU A 30 -4.93 -2.03 10.88
N TYR A 31 -4.28 -3.03 10.29
CA TYR A 31 -3.07 -2.83 9.48
C TYR A 31 -3.45 -2.55 8.03
N ASN A 32 -2.71 -1.66 7.39
CA ASN A 32 -2.93 -1.29 5.99
C ASN A 32 -1.60 -1.11 5.29
N LEU A 33 -1.63 -1.20 3.97
CA LEU A 33 -0.50 -0.78 3.14
C LEU A 33 -0.35 0.74 3.24
N LEU A 34 0.86 1.24 2.98
CA LEU A 34 1.10 2.66 2.83
C LEU A 34 0.40 3.17 1.58
N GLY A 35 0.10 4.44 1.57
CA GLY A 35 -0.55 5.10 0.45
C GLY A 35 -1.37 6.28 0.91
N GLY A 36 -2.08 6.88 -0.02
CA GLY A 36 -2.88 8.02 0.30
C GLY A 36 -3.69 8.52 -0.88
N LYS A 37 -4.02 9.79 -0.82
CA LYS A 37 -4.89 10.45 -1.78
C LYS A 37 -4.08 11.00 -2.95
N VAL A 38 -4.60 10.78 -4.16
CA VAL A 38 -4.08 11.43 -5.37
C VAL A 38 -4.78 12.79 -5.50
N ASP A 39 -3.99 13.86 -5.52
CA ASP A 39 -4.54 15.21 -5.64
C ASP A 39 -5.05 15.47 -7.06
N PRO A 40 -6.06 16.35 -7.22
CA PRO A 40 -6.53 16.70 -8.56
C PRO A 40 -5.41 17.21 -9.45
N GLY A 41 -5.27 16.62 -10.65
CA GLY A 41 -4.23 16.98 -11.60
C GLY A 41 -2.85 16.40 -11.31
N GLU A 42 -2.69 15.70 -10.21
CA GLU A 42 -1.43 15.03 -9.89
C GLU A 42 -1.26 13.75 -10.72
N ASP A 43 -0.05 13.53 -11.24
CA ASP A 43 0.29 12.27 -11.88
C ASP A 43 0.19 11.13 -10.86
N ARG A 44 -0.49 10.04 -11.23
CA ARG A 44 -0.84 8.98 -10.27
C ARG A 44 0.37 8.22 -9.76
N LEU A 45 1.32 7.91 -10.63
CA LEU A 45 2.57 7.25 -10.21
C LEU A 45 3.40 8.17 -9.32
N SER A 46 3.48 9.45 -9.67
CA SER A 46 4.18 10.45 -8.85
C SER A 46 3.54 10.57 -7.46
N ALA A 47 2.20 10.50 -7.38
CA ALA A 47 1.49 10.52 -6.12
C ALA A 47 1.86 9.32 -5.24
N ALA A 48 1.99 8.14 -5.84
CA ALA A 48 2.40 6.95 -5.10
C ALA A 48 3.80 7.10 -4.51
N TYR A 49 4.76 7.62 -5.28
CA TYR A 49 6.10 7.91 -4.76
C TYR A 49 6.08 8.98 -3.67
N ARG A 50 5.28 10.03 -3.85
CA ARG A 50 5.17 11.10 -2.86
C ARG A 50 4.66 10.56 -1.52
N GLU A 51 3.59 9.77 -1.55
CA GLU A 51 3.05 9.17 -0.34
C GLU A 51 4.05 8.22 0.32
N LEU A 52 4.76 7.43 -0.47
CA LEU A 52 5.76 6.50 0.06
C LEU A 52 6.88 7.25 0.78
N VAL A 53 7.39 8.34 0.20
CA VAL A 53 8.42 9.17 0.82
C VAL A 53 7.90 9.83 2.09
N GLU A 54 6.71 10.42 2.04
CA GLU A 54 6.13 11.09 3.20
C GLU A 54 5.88 10.13 4.36
N GLU A 55 5.42 8.92 4.07
CA GLU A 55 5.03 7.97 5.10
C GLU A 55 6.17 7.08 5.60
N SER A 56 7.23 6.87 4.83
CA SER A 56 8.29 5.92 5.20
C SER A 56 9.71 6.42 4.96
N GLY A 57 9.89 7.44 4.14
CA GLY A 57 11.20 7.88 3.72
C GLY A 57 11.79 7.06 2.57
N ILE A 58 11.10 6.01 2.10
CA ILE A 58 11.57 5.22 0.97
C ILE A 58 11.40 6.02 -0.31
N ALA A 59 12.49 6.18 -1.07
CA ALA A 59 12.50 6.88 -2.34
C ALA A 59 12.58 5.91 -3.51
N GLN A 60 12.32 6.40 -4.72
CA GLN A 60 12.38 5.59 -5.93
C GLN A 60 13.73 4.87 -6.08
N ALA A 61 14.83 5.54 -5.73
CA ALA A 61 16.18 4.98 -5.84
C ALA A 61 16.41 3.79 -4.91
N ASP A 62 15.61 3.62 -3.86
CA ASP A 62 15.73 2.51 -2.92
C ASP A 62 15.10 1.22 -3.46
N LEU A 63 14.34 1.31 -4.55
CA LEU A 63 13.56 0.20 -5.08
C LEU A 63 14.21 -0.40 -6.33
N ILE A 64 14.13 -1.72 -6.46
CA ILE A 64 14.54 -2.41 -7.67
C ILE A 64 13.51 -2.10 -8.76
N GLN A 65 13.94 -1.40 -9.84
CA GLN A 65 13.06 -1.02 -10.95
C GLN A 65 11.87 -0.13 -10.57
N GLY A 66 11.91 0.52 -9.40
CA GLY A 66 10.87 1.43 -8.95
C GLY A 66 9.54 0.75 -8.59
N LEU A 67 8.49 1.54 -8.55
CA LEU A 67 7.13 1.05 -8.35
C LEU A 67 6.51 0.64 -9.67
N ARG A 68 5.76 -0.46 -9.65
CA ARG A 68 4.99 -0.92 -10.79
C ARG A 68 3.52 -0.95 -10.46
N HIS A 69 2.69 -0.45 -11.36
CA HIS A 69 1.25 -0.54 -11.22
C HIS A 69 0.82 -2.01 -11.37
N LEU A 70 0.03 -2.50 -10.41
CA LEU A 70 -0.40 -3.89 -10.37
C LEU A 70 -1.85 -4.06 -10.80
N MET A 71 -2.75 -3.34 -10.13
CA MET A 71 -4.19 -3.48 -10.34
C MET A 71 -4.94 -2.29 -9.76
N ASP A 72 -6.18 -2.13 -10.19
CA ASP A 72 -7.11 -1.15 -9.65
C ASP A 72 -8.34 -1.88 -9.12
N PHE A 73 -8.97 -1.30 -8.12
CA PHE A 73 -10.29 -1.74 -7.68
C PHE A 73 -11.11 -0.54 -7.22
N THR A 74 -12.42 -0.70 -7.25
CA THR A 74 -13.34 0.38 -6.95
C THR A 74 -14.28 -0.05 -5.82
N TYR A 75 -14.40 0.84 -4.82
CA TYR A 75 -15.46 0.74 -3.83
C TYR A 75 -16.59 1.66 -4.29
N TYR A 76 -17.77 1.09 -4.51
CA TYR A 76 -18.92 1.84 -4.96
C TYR A 76 -19.70 2.41 -3.78
N LYS A 77 -20.04 3.69 -3.85
CA LYS A 77 -20.93 4.38 -2.92
C LYS A 77 -20.57 4.12 -1.45
N CYS A 78 -19.30 4.32 -1.10
CA CYS A 78 -18.83 4.13 0.26
C CYS A 78 -18.59 5.46 0.97
N GLY A 79 -18.46 5.38 2.29
CA GLY A 79 -18.24 6.54 3.14
C GLY A 79 -19.51 7.36 3.35
N GLU A 80 -19.37 8.45 4.07
CA GLU A 80 -20.50 9.31 4.42
C GLU A 80 -21.16 9.98 3.21
N ASN A 81 -20.36 10.29 2.20
CA ASN A 81 -20.83 10.98 1.00
C ASN A 81 -21.30 10.03 -0.09
N LEU A 82 -21.25 8.72 0.14
CA LEU A 82 -21.65 7.69 -0.82
C LEU A 82 -20.96 7.86 -2.18
N ASN A 83 -19.73 8.31 -2.19
CA ASN A 83 -18.93 8.47 -3.41
C ASN A 83 -18.21 7.18 -3.77
N ASP A 84 -17.95 7.02 -5.06
CA ASP A 84 -17.08 5.95 -5.53
C ASP A 84 -15.62 6.27 -5.20
N ILE A 85 -14.88 5.25 -4.82
CA ILE A 85 -13.45 5.35 -4.54
C ILE A 85 -12.71 4.40 -5.45
N LEU A 86 -11.78 4.94 -6.24
CA LEU A 86 -10.84 4.14 -7.03
C LEU A 86 -9.56 3.99 -6.24
N VAL A 87 -9.09 2.76 -6.08
CA VAL A 87 -7.81 2.48 -5.43
C VAL A 87 -6.86 1.85 -6.45
N GLU A 88 -5.70 2.47 -6.61
CA GLU A 88 -4.63 1.95 -7.46
C GLU A 88 -3.57 1.30 -6.59
N ALA A 89 -3.23 0.05 -6.91
CA ALA A 89 -2.22 -0.71 -6.17
C ALA A 89 -0.91 -0.76 -6.94
N TYR A 90 0.16 -0.43 -6.25
CA TYR A 90 1.53 -0.46 -6.77
C TYR A 90 2.36 -1.44 -5.97
N VAL A 91 3.40 -1.98 -6.58
CA VAL A 91 4.32 -2.92 -5.93
C VAL A 91 5.77 -2.53 -6.22
N GLY A 92 6.61 -2.67 -5.20
CA GLY A 92 8.05 -2.45 -5.30
C GLY A 92 8.79 -3.33 -4.31
N LYS A 93 10.12 -3.42 -4.49
CA LYS A 93 10.99 -4.21 -3.62
C LYS A 93 12.27 -3.44 -3.35
N LEU A 94 12.67 -3.38 -2.10
CA LEU A 94 13.94 -2.74 -1.73
C LEU A 94 15.13 -3.56 -2.27
N HIS A 95 16.16 -2.87 -2.75
CA HIS A 95 17.40 -3.54 -3.14
C HIS A 95 18.34 -3.77 -1.94
N SER A 96 18.18 -2.98 -0.87
CA SER A 96 18.94 -3.14 0.37
C SER A 96 18.12 -2.64 1.55
N PRO A 97 18.46 -3.05 2.79
CA PRO A 97 17.71 -2.60 3.96
C PRO A 97 17.75 -1.08 4.11
N VAL A 98 16.62 -0.49 4.47
CA VAL A 98 16.53 0.94 4.80
C VAL A 98 15.84 1.10 6.15
N SER A 99 16.22 2.14 6.89
CA SER A 99 15.50 2.57 8.08
C SER A 99 14.23 3.27 7.63
N VAL A 100 13.08 2.80 8.09
CA VAL A 100 11.81 3.45 7.76
C VAL A 100 11.38 4.32 8.92
N ALA A 101 10.98 5.55 8.60
CA ALA A 101 10.44 6.49 9.55
C ALA A 101 9.49 7.41 8.81
N GLY A 102 8.32 7.58 9.33
CA GLY A 102 7.30 8.45 8.74
C GLY A 102 6.69 9.34 9.79
N ASP A 103 5.79 10.20 9.35
CA ASP A 103 5.26 11.27 10.17
C ASP A 103 4.48 10.76 11.38
N GLU A 104 3.30 10.24 11.20
CA GLU A 104 2.41 9.96 12.32
C GLU A 104 1.95 8.50 12.37
N LYS A 105 2.49 7.65 11.51
CA LYS A 105 2.03 6.27 11.41
C LYS A 105 2.98 5.31 12.07
N GLU A 106 2.42 4.33 12.75
CA GLU A 106 3.16 3.22 13.29
C GLU A 106 3.47 2.24 12.16
N LEU A 107 4.74 2.17 11.76
CA LEU A 107 5.21 1.33 10.66
C LEU A 107 5.75 0.01 11.19
N LEU A 108 5.52 -1.05 10.43
CA LEU A 108 6.06 -2.37 10.74
C LEU A 108 6.25 -3.18 9.45
N TRP A 109 7.17 -4.13 9.52
CA TRP A 109 7.36 -5.13 8.47
C TRP A 109 6.56 -6.37 8.83
N MET A 110 5.54 -6.67 8.03
CA MET A 110 4.63 -7.79 8.26
C MET A 110 5.08 -9.00 7.43
N ASN A 111 5.12 -10.18 8.07
CA ASN A 111 5.47 -11.40 7.34
C ASN A 111 4.45 -11.69 6.24
N VAL A 112 4.94 -12.05 5.05
CA VAL A 112 4.06 -12.31 3.89
C VAL A 112 3.23 -13.59 4.03
N ASN A 113 3.51 -14.43 5.02
CA ASN A 113 2.71 -15.63 5.30
C ASN A 113 1.44 -15.35 6.11
N GLU A 114 1.19 -14.11 6.48
CA GLU A 114 -0.04 -13.73 7.17
C GLU A 114 -1.25 -13.91 6.26
N ASN A 115 -2.42 -14.11 6.87
CA ASN A 115 -3.67 -14.15 6.11
C ASN A 115 -4.19 -12.73 5.89
N PHE A 116 -3.82 -12.12 4.78
CA PHE A 116 -4.22 -10.74 4.45
C PHE A 116 -5.69 -10.60 4.07
N PHE A 117 -6.43 -11.70 3.97
CA PHE A 117 -7.89 -11.67 3.79
C PHE A 117 -8.64 -11.45 5.10
N ASP A 118 -7.97 -11.54 6.24
CA ASP A 118 -8.59 -11.42 7.54
C ASP A 118 -8.98 -9.96 7.82
N SER A 119 -10.27 -9.65 7.63
CA SER A 119 -10.80 -8.30 7.80
C SER A 119 -10.85 -7.83 9.26
N THR A 120 -10.60 -8.71 10.22
CA THR A 120 -10.48 -8.31 11.63
C THR A 120 -9.10 -7.75 11.95
N ARG A 121 -8.12 -7.94 11.08
CA ARG A 121 -6.74 -7.46 11.26
C ARG A 121 -6.30 -6.48 10.18
N PHE A 122 -6.81 -6.64 8.96
CA PHE A 122 -6.35 -5.86 7.80
C PHE A 122 -7.47 -5.03 7.21
N ALA A 123 -7.15 -3.79 6.86
CA ALA A 123 -8.07 -2.87 6.21
C ALA A 123 -8.43 -3.34 4.79
N GLY A 124 -9.52 -2.81 4.24
CA GLY A 124 -9.86 -2.98 2.83
C GLY A 124 -10.69 -4.21 2.50
N GLU A 125 -11.32 -4.84 3.48
CA GLU A 125 -12.27 -5.94 3.28
C GLU A 125 -11.69 -7.07 2.41
N GLY A 126 -10.45 -7.49 2.69
CA GLY A 126 -9.80 -8.58 1.99
C GLY A 126 -8.99 -8.16 0.76
N ASN A 127 -9.01 -6.89 0.38
CA ASN A 127 -8.31 -6.45 -0.84
C ASN A 127 -6.79 -6.58 -0.75
N ILE A 128 -6.20 -6.47 0.44
CA ILE A 128 -4.76 -6.70 0.60
C ILE A 128 -4.42 -8.15 0.25
N GLY A 129 -5.28 -9.09 0.64
CA GLY A 129 -5.13 -10.50 0.24
C GLY A 129 -5.19 -10.68 -1.27
N HIS A 130 -6.13 -10.03 -1.94
CA HIS A 130 -6.23 -10.08 -3.40
C HIS A 130 -5.00 -9.47 -4.08
N ILE A 131 -4.47 -8.37 -3.53
CA ILE A 131 -3.24 -7.76 -4.04
C ILE A 131 -2.10 -8.76 -3.98
N TYR A 132 -1.90 -9.43 -2.86
CA TYR A 132 -0.83 -10.41 -2.72
C TYR A 132 -1.01 -11.61 -3.65
N GLU A 133 -2.24 -12.11 -3.82
CA GLU A 133 -2.50 -13.19 -4.76
C GLU A 133 -2.12 -12.78 -6.20
N GLN A 134 -2.42 -11.54 -6.58
CA GLN A 134 -2.00 -11.03 -7.89
C GLN A 134 -0.48 -10.91 -8.01
N ILE A 135 0.20 -10.46 -6.97
CA ILE A 135 1.67 -10.37 -6.98
C ILE A 135 2.27 -11.76 -7.21
N LYS A 136 1.75 -12.79 -6.54
CA LYS A 136 2.25 -14.16 -6.67
C LYS A 136 2.08 -14.73 -8.08
N LEU A 137 1.12 -14.23 -8.85
CA LEU A 137 0.96 -14.60 -10.26
C LEU A 137 2.00 -13.95 -11.17
N HIS A 138 2.75 -12.99 -10.66
CA HIS A 138 3.79 -12.27 -11.38
C HIS A 138 5.11 -12.34 -10.62
N PRO A 139 5.81 -13.50 -10.66
CA PRO A 139 7.03 -13.72 -9.86
C PRO A 139 8.11 -12.65 -10.06
N GLN A 140 8.13 -12.01 -11.22
CA GLN A 140 9.07 -10.93 -11.51
C GLN A 140 8.88 -9.70 -10.62
N LEU A 141 7.77 -9.60 -9.91
CA LEU A 141 7.48 -8.49 -8.99
C LEU A 141 7.95 -8.77 -7.56
N MET A 142 8.38 -9.99 -7.29
CA MET A 142 8.72 -10.42 -5.92
C MET A 142 10.20 -10.27 -5.61
#